data_52c0de581100d31965e497e2d8b65393
#
_entry.id   52c0de581100d31965e497e2d8b65393
#
_cell.length_a   1.000
_cell.length_b   1.000
_cell.length_c   1.000
_cell.angle_alpha   90.00
_cell.angle_beta   90.00
_cell.angle_gamma   90.00
#
_symmetry.space_group_name_H-M   'P 1'
#
loop_
_entity.id
_entity.type
_entity.pdbx_description
1 polymer ?
#
loop_
_entity_poly.entity_id
_entity_poly.type
_entity_poly.pdbx_seq_one_letter_code
_entity_poly.pdbx_strand_id
1 'polypeptide(L)'
;MAQLHLTEEWDKVFPKSEKVTHRKVTFHNRYGITLAADLYEPIHADGKLPAIAVCGPFGAVKEQASGLYAQTMAERGFLTMAFDPSFTGESGGESRYMASPDINTEDFQAAVDFLSVQENVDPEKIGIIGICGWGGMALNAAAIDTRIKATVTATMYDMSRVNANGYFDSENSEEQCYEKRKSLNQQRTDEYKTGAYVLGGGVVDPLPEDAPFFVKDYYDYYKTDRGYHVRSLNSNEGWNVTGCMSFLNMPILQYSNEIRSAVLMIHGEKAHSCYFSKDAFANMIKDNPCVENKELMIIPDIVHTDLYDGGGKNAIPFDKITAFFHENLK
;
A
#
# COMPACT_ATOMS: atom_id res chain seq x y z
N MET A 1 16.34 -14.91 14.06
CA MET A 1 15.15 -14.28 13.45
C MET A 1 14.05 -14.27 14.50
N ALA A 2 13.35 -13.18 14.68
CA ALA A 2 12.25 -13.12 15.64
C ALA A 2 11.11 -14.03 15.14
N GLN A 3 10.58 -14.85 16.03
CA GLN A 3 9.42 -15.69 15.72
C GLN A 3 8.18 -14.79 15.75
N LEU A 4 7.45 -14.72 14.62
CA LEU A 4 6.20 -13.97 14.54
C LEU A 4 5.04 -14.78 15.12
N HIS A 5 4.10 -14.10 15.75
CA HIS A 5 2.84 -14.67 16.19
C HIS A 5 1.76 -14.37 15.16
N LEU A 6 1.43 -15.36 14.34
CA LEU A 6 0.42 -15.23 13.29
C LEU A 6 -0.95 -15.71 13.78
N THR A 7 -1.98 -14.93 13.51
CA THR A 7 -3.37 -15.31 13.82
C THR A 7 -3.85 -16.37 12.83
N GLU A 8 -4.28 -17.54 13.32
CA GLU A 8 -4.74 -18.66 12.48
C GLU A 8 -6.22 -18.51 12.06
N GLU A 9 -7.02 -17.81 12.85
CA GLU A 9 -8.43 -17.57 12.57
C GLU A 9 -8.64 -16.60 11.40
N TRP A 10 -9.82 -16.70 10.76
CA TRP A 10 -10.21 -15.76 9.73
C TRP A 10 -10.71 -14.47 10.37
N ASP A 11 -9.81 -13.50 10.55
CA ASP A 11 -10.07 -12.20 11.17
C ASP A 11 -10.13 -11.03 10.17
N LYS A 12 -10.38 -11.35 8.90
CA LYS A 12 -10.42 -10.36 7.82
C LYS A 12 -11.76 -9.66 7.75
N VAL A 13 -11.73 -8.38 7.37
CA VAL A 13 -12.94 -7.53 7.23
C VAL A 13 -13.78 -7.85 5.98
N PHE A 14 -13.43 -8.89 5.25
CA PHE A 14 -14.15 -9.38 4.07
C PHE A 14 -14.42 -10.88 4.18
N PRO A 15 -15.46 -11.40 3.51
CA PRO A 15 -15.81 -12.80 3.60
C PRO A 15 -14.75 -13.70 2.94
N LYS A 16 -14.59 -14.90 3.51
CA LYS A 16 -13.71 -15.93 2.95
C LYS A 16 -14.31 -16.49 1.67
N SER A 17 -13.50 -16.58 0.61
CA SER A 17 -13.90 -17.20 -0.64
C SER A 17 -13.74 -18.73 -0.60
N GLU A 18 -14.69 -19.44 -1.20
CA GLU A 18 -14.61 -20.89 -1.41
C GLU A 18 -13.88 -21.26 -2.71
N LYS A 19 -13.48 -20.29 -3.53
CA LYS A 19 -12.81 -20.51 -4.81
C LYS A 19 -11.30 -20.54 -4.72
N VAL A 20 -10.74 -20.19 -3.56
CA VAL A 20 -9.31 -20.09 -3.34
C VAL A 20 -8.90 -20.81 -2.05
N THR A 21 -7.71 -21.36 -2.05
CA THR A 21 -7.05 -21.77 -0.82
C THR A 21 -6.37 -20.55 -0.18
N HIS A 22 -6.24 -20.56 1.13
CA HIS A 22 -5.59 -19.51 1.90
C HIS A 22 -4.65 -20.11 2.94
N ARG A 23 -3.44 -19.55 3.04
CA ARG A 23 -2.51 -19.87 4.12
C ARG A 23 -1.65 -18.67 4.48
N LYS A 24 -1.24 -18.58 5.74
CA LYS A 24 -0.24 -17.58 6.14
C LYS A 24 1.16 -18.05 5.79
N VAL A 25 1.99 -17.11 5.37
CA VAL A 25 3.40 -17.32 5.05
C VAL A 25 4.25 -16.22 5.64
N THR A 26 5.55 -16.49 5.79
CA THR A 26 6.54 -15.48 6.17
C THR A 26 7.69 -15.49 5.19
N PHE A 27 8.27 -14.33 4.98
CA PHE A 27 9.45 -14.13 4.14
C PHE A 27 10.34 -13.02 4.74
N HIS A 28 11.50 -12.77 4.17
CA HIS A 28 12.44 -11.80 4.72
C HIS A 28 12.82 -10.78 3.66
N ASN A 29 12.90 -9.52 4.08
CA ASN A 29 13.55 -8.52 3.27
C ASN A 29 15.09 -8.54 3.47
N ARG A 30 15.83 -7.83 2.65
CA ARG A 30 17.31 -7.79 2.72
C ARG A 30 17.84 -7.13 4.00
N TYR A 31 17.00 -6.43 4.76
CA TYR A 31 17.34 -5.88 6.08
C TYR A 31 17.16 -6.90 7.21
N GLY A 32 16.76 -8.14 6.88
CA GLY A 32 16.56 -9.22 7.84
C GLY A 32 15.25 -9.10 8.63
N ILE A 33 14.33 -8.22 8.21
CA ILE A 33 13.02 -8.11 8.83
C ILE A 33 12.13 -9.23 8.27
N THR A 34 11.51 -10.00 9.16
CA THR A 34 10.52 -11.01 8.80
C THR A 34 9.17 -10.36 8.52
N LEU A 35 8.61 -10.61 7.37
CA LEU A 35 7.30 -10.11 6.95
C LEU A 35 6.26 -11.24 7.01
N ALA A 36 5.04 -10.88 7.39
CA ALA A 36 3.89 -11.76 7.42
C ALA A 36 2.97 -11.48 6.24
N ALA A 37 2.48 -12.54 5.59
CA ALA A 37 1.56 -12.42 4.47
C ALA A 37 0.47 -13.49 4.50
N ASP A 38 -0.65 -13.19 3.85
CA ASP A 38 -1.70 -14.11 3.46
C ASP A 38 -1.50 -14.48 1.99
N LEU A 39 -1.28 -15.74 1.71
CA LEU A 39 -1.15 -16.29 0.37
C LEU A 39 -2.47 -16.92 -0.07
N TYR A 40 -2.93 -16.54 -1.25
CA TYR A 40 -4.15 -17.05 -1.87
C TYR A 40 -3.84 -17.72 -3.20
N GLU A 41 -4.41 -18.90 -3.43
CA GLU A 41 -4.19 -19.69 -4.63
C GLU A 41 -5.52 -20.22 -5.16
N PRO A 42 -5.79 -20.17 -6.49
CA PRO A 42 -6.97 -20.79 -7.09
C PRO A 42 -7.04 -22.28 -6.77
N ILE A 43 -8.20 -22.81 -6.39
CA ILE A 43 -8.36 -24.25 -6.06
C ILE A 43 -8.07 -25.14 -7.28
N HIS A 44 -8.38 -24.66 -8.48
CA HIS A 44 -8.14 -25.37 -9.74
C HIS A 44 -7.13 -24.61 -10.59
N ALA A 45 -5.86 -24.79 -10.28
CA ALA A 45 -4.77 -24.21 -11.04
C ALA A 45 -4.00 -25.29 -11.79
N ASP A 46 -3.79 -25.10 -13.09
CA ASP A 46 -2.98 -25.97 -13.92
C ASP A 46 -1.68 -25.27 -14.30
N GLY A 47 -0.54 -25.90 -14.01
CA GLY A 47 0.79 -25.40 -14.35
C GLY A 47 1.24 -24.24 -13.47
N LYS A 48 2.17 -23.43 -14.01
CA LYS A 48 2.69 -22.25 -13.32
C LYS A 48 1.78 -21.05 -13.52
N LEU A 49 1.50 -20.34 -12.43
CA LEU A 49 0.62 -19.17 -12.41
C LEU A 49 1.43 -17.86 -12.51
N PRO A 50 0.86 -16.82 -13.10
CA PRO A 50 1.30 -15.46 -12.85
C PRO A 50 1.00 -15.10 -11.39
N ALA A 51 1.87 -14.28 -10.78
CA ALA A 51 1.74 -13.95 -9.36
C ALA A 51 1.64 -12.44 -9.11
N ILE A 52 0.92 -12.05 -8.03
CA ILE A 52 0.70 -10.65 -7.67
C ILE A 52 0.93 -10.46 -6.17
N ALA A 53 1.83 -9.52 -5.80
CA ALA A 53 1.96 -9.05 -4.43
C ALA A 53 1.12 -7.78 -4.21
N VAL A 54 0.40 -7.72 -3.09
CA VAL A 54 -0.53 -6.62 -2.77
C VAL A 54 -0.20 -6.02 -1.41
N CYS A 55 -0.16 -4.70 -1.31
CA CYS A 55 0.02 -4.00 -0.03
C CYS A 55 -0.77 -2.69 0.04
N GLY A 56 -1.09 -2.27 1.26
CA GLY A 56 -1.81 -1.04 1.59
C GLY A 56 -3.24 -1.26 2.04
N PRO A 57 -3.91 -0.20 2.44
CA PRO A 57 -3.49 1.21 2.55
C PRO A 57 -2.40 1.48 3.60
N PHE A 58 -1.84 2.68 3.58
CA PHE A 58 -0.84 3.12 4.56
C PHE A 58 -1.46 3.21 5.96
N GLY A 59 -0.96 2.43 6.91
CA GLY A 59 -1.53 2.27 8.25
C GLY A 59 -2.67 1.25 8.37
N ALA A 60 -3.02 0.58 7.27
CA ALA A 60 -3.87 -0.61 7.27
C ALA A 60 -3.05 -1.90 7.45
N VAL A 61 -3.74 -3.03 7.52
CA VAL A 61 -3.16 -4.36 7.58
C VAL A 61 -3.70 -5.25 6.46
N LYS A 62 -3.01 -6.35 6.19
CA LYS A 62 -3.35 -7.30 5.12
C LYS A 62 -4.75 -7.94 5.26
N GLU A 63 -5.35 -7.85 6.43
CA GLU A 63 -6.71 -8.31 6.71
C GLU A 63 -7.80 -7.34 6.21
N GLN A 64 -7.40 -6.18 5.69
CA GLN A 64 -8.27 -5.14 5.14
C GLN A 64 -8.22 -5.11 3.60
N ALA A 65 -8.17 -3.94 2.98
CA ALA A 65 -8.26 -3.76 1.51
C ALA A 65 -7.28 -4.63 0.71
N SER A 66 -6.01 -4.72 1.11
CA SER A 66 -5.02 -5.52 0.35
C SER A 66 -5.37 -7.01 0.30
N GLY A 67 -5.90 -7.57 1.38
CA GLY A 67 -6.38 -8.95 1.40
C GLY A 67 -7.59 -9.17 0.49
N LEU A 68 -8.54 -8.22 0.47
CA LEU A 68 -9.68 -8.27 -0.46
C LEU A 68 -9.21 -8.28 -1.92
N TYR A 69 -8.27 -7.39 -2.28
CA TYR A 69 -7.70 -7.38 -3.63
C TYR A 69 -6.98 -8.68 -3.95
N ALA A 70 -6.15 -9.17 -3.04
CA ALA A 70 -5.42 -10.42 -3.23
C ALA A 70 -6.37 -11.61 -3.42
N GLN A 71 -7.36 -11.80 -2.53
CA GLN A 71 -8.36 -12.86 -2.66
C GLN A 71 -9.11 -12.76 -3.99
N THR A 72 -9.57 -11.57 -4.36
CA THR A 72 -10.36 -11.37 -5.58
C THR A 72 -9.52 -11.64 -6.84
N MET A 73 -8.25 -11.27 -6.86
CA MET A 73 -7.36 -11.58 -7.98
C MET A 73 -7.01 -13.07 -8.04
N ALA A 74 -6.92 -13.75 -6.89
CA ALA A 74 -6.75 -15.20 -6.86
C ALA A 74 -7.96 -15.94 -7.44
N GLU A 75 -9.18 -15.49 -7.17
CA GLU A 75 -10.40 -16.04 -7.81
C GLU A 75 -10.38 -15.90 -9.34
N ARG A 76 -9.52 -15.03 -9.87
CA ARG A 76 -9.38 -14.72 -11.30
C ARG A 76 -8.16 -15.38 -11.95
N GLY A 77 -7.51 -16.31 -11.24
CA GLY A 77 -6.47 -17.18 -11.81
C GLY A 77 -5.03 -16.75 -11.53
N PHE A 78 -4.78 -15.88 -10.57
CA PHE A 78 -3.44 -15.50 -10.15
C PHE A 78 -3.07 -16.17 -8.82
N LEU A 79 -1.80 -16.49 -8.60
CA LEU A 79 -1.32 -16.71 -7.24
C LEU A 79 -1.07 -15.32 -6.62
N THR A 80 -1.66 -15.05 -5.47
CA THR A 80 -1.57 -13.71 -4.90
C THR A 80 -1.16 -13.73 -3.44
N MET A 81 -0.54 -12.67 -2.99
CA MET A 81 -0.26 -12.47 -1.58
C MET A 81 -0.57 -11.05 -1.14
N ALA A 82 -1.21 -10.89 0.03
CA ALA A 82 -1.29 -9.63 0.74
C ALA A 82 -0.34 -9.68 1.94
N PHE A 83 0.52 -8.67 2.09
CA PHE A 83 1.50 -8.66 3.18
C PHE A 83 1.37 -7.42 4.07
N ASP A 84 1.70 -7.59 5.36
CA ASP A 84 1.95 -6.46 6.25
C ASP A 84 3.37 -5.95 6.00
N PRO A 85 3.56 -4.64 5.86
CA PRO A 85 4.90 -4.09 5.69
C PRO A 85 5.73 -4.18 6.97
N SER A 86 7.02 -4.02 6.84
CA SER A 86 7.94 -3.89 7.97
C SER A 86 7.40 -2.92 9.01
N PHE A 87 7.55 -3.26 10.28
CA PHE A 87 7.17 -2.49 11.47
C PHE A 87 5.68 -2.45 11.82
N THR A 88 4.80 -3.04 11.04
CA THR A 88 3.34 -2.97 11.25
C THR A 88 2.66 -4.34 11.17
N GLY A 89 1.40 -4.40 11.59
CA GLY A 89 0.62 -5.62 11.56
C GLY A 89 1.29 -6.81 12.26
N GLU A 90 1.26 -7.97 11.63
CA GLU A 90 1.93 -9.18 12.10
C GLU A 90 3.40 -9.27 11.65
N SER A 91 3.88 -8.36 10.78
CA SER A 91 5.28 -8.30 10.37
C SER A 91 6.18 -7.81 11.50
N GLY A 92 7.44 -8.19 11.43
CA GLY A 92 8.46 -7.81 12.39
C GLY A 92 9.02 -6.39 12.15
N GLY A 93 10.15 -6.14 12.80
CA GLY A 93 10.87 -4.87 12.76
C GLY A 93 10.66 -4.05 14.03
N GLU A 94 11.76 -3.46 14.50
CA GLU A 94 11.83 -2.55 15.64
C GLU A 94 12.49 -1.24 15.18
N SER A 95 11.98 -0.11 15.62
CA SER A 95 10.83 0.12 16.48
C SER A 95 9.52 -0.09 15.71
N ARG A 96 8.46 -0.43 16.46
CA ARG A 96 7.12 -0.63 15.83
C ARG A 96 6.52 0.70 15.36
N TYR A 97 5.56 0.59 14.45
CA TYR A 97 4.72 1.68 13.94
C TYR A 97 5.52 2.78 13.26
N MET A 98 6.51 2.35 12.51
CA MET A 98 7.37 3.19 11.67
C MET A 98 7.15 2.91 10.20
N ALA A 99 7.54 3.85 9.34
CA ALA A 99 7.59 3.67 7.91
C ALA A 99 8.86 4.31 7.33
N SER A 100 9.46 3.63 6.38
CA SER A 100 10.69 4.08 5.72
C SER A 100 10.54 3.98 4.21
N PRO A 101 10.82 5.05 3.44
CA PRO A 101 10.79 5.00 1.98
C PRO A 101 11.62 3.87 1.39
N ASP A 102 12.80 3.63 1.95
CA ASP A 102 13.73 2.60 1.51
C ASP A 102 13.26 1.19 1.90
N ILE A 103 13.06 0.95 3.21
CA ILE A 103 12.71 -0.38 3.72
C ILE A 103 11.34 -0.84 3.19
N ASN A 104 10.36 0.07 3.11
CA ASN A 104 9.04 -0.30 2.62
C ASN A 104 8.98 -0.48 1.09
N THR A 105 9.82 0.19 0.32
CA THR A 105 10.02 -0.15 -1.10
C THR A 105 10.63 -1.53 -1.25
N GLU A 106 11.63 -1.85 -0.43
CA GLU A 106 12.26 -3.17 -0.37
C GLU A 106 11.27 -4.29 0.03
N ASP A 107 10.26 -4.01 0.86
CA ASP A 107 9.25 -5.01 1.22
C ASP A 107 8.50 -5.55 -0.01
N PHE A 108 8.24 -4.72 -1.04
CA PHE A 108 7.72 -5.21 -2.33
C PHE A 108 8.73 -6.07 -3.08
N GLN A 109 10.02 -5.68 -3.10
CA GLN A 109 11.06 -6.48 -3.77
C GLN A 109 11.24 -7.84 -3.09
N ALA A 110 11.20 -7.87 -1.75
CA ALA A 110 11.22 -9.11 -0.99
C ALA A 110 9.98 -10.00 -1.26
N ALA A 111 8.82 -9.40 -1.47
CA ALA A 111 7.63 -10.14 -1.91
C ALA A 111 7.82 -10.74 -3.32
N VAL A 112 8.47 -10.02 -4.23
CA VAL A 112 8.87 -10.54 -5.55
C VAL A 112 9.87 -11.68 -5.41
N ASP A 113 10.89 -11.56 -4.54
CA ASP A 113 11.84 -12.64 -4.25
C ASP A 113 11.11 -13.91 -3.79
N PHE A 114 10.20 -13.77 -2.81
CA PHE A 114 9.41 -14.88 -2.29
C PHE A 114 8.55 -15.55 -3.37
N LEU A 115 7.85 -14.76 -4.18
CA LEU A 115 7.00 -15.29 -5.26
C LEU A 115 7.82 -15.96 -6.36
N SER A 116 8.98 -15.42 -6.71
CA SER A 116 9.84 -15.94 -7.77
C SER A 116 10.36 -17.37 -7.52
N VAL A 117 10.41 -17.80 -6.28
CA VAL A 117 10.91 -19.12 -5.89
C VAL A 117 9.80 -20.13 -5.56
N GLN A 118 8.51 -19.76 -5.69
CA GLN A 118 7.41 -20.70 -5.52
C GLN A 118 7.36 -21.66 -6.73
N GLU A 119 7.21 -22.96 -6.48
CA GLU A 119 7.23 -24.01 -7.53
C GLU A 119 6.11 -23.83 -8.58
N ASN A 120 4.97 -23.31 -8.15
CA ASN A 120 3.78 -23.07 -8.96
C ASN A 120 3.67 -21.65 -9.53
N VAL A 121 4.72 -20.83 -9.45
CA VAL A 121 4.79 -19.47 -10.01
C VAL A 121 5.70 -19.43 -11.24
N ASP A 122 5.28 -18.68 -12.25
CA ASP A 122 6.15 -18.29 -13.35
C ASP A 122 6.92 -17.00 -12.94
N PRO A 123 8.23 -17.08 -12.67
CA PRO A 123 9.00 -15.93 -12.18
C PRO A 123 9.10 -14.77 -13.19
N GLU A 124 8.80 -15.02 -14.47
CA GLU A 124 8.75 -13.98 -15.49
C GLU A 124 7.37 -13.26 -15.56
N LYS A 125 6.40 -13.68 -14.73
CA LYS A 125 5.02 -13.19 -14.73
C LYS A 125 4.61 -12.66 -13.35
N ILE A 126 5.38 -11.71 -12.81
CA ILE A 126 5.11 -11.12 -11.50
C ILE A 126 4.63 -9.68 -11.63
N GLY A 127 3.49 -9.39 -11.01
CA GLY A 127 2.93 -8.05 -10.87
C GLY A 127 2.79 -7.62 -9.41
N ILE A 128 2.50 -6.35 -9.20
CA ILE A 128 2.22 -5.80 -7.88
C ILE A 128 1.00 -4.89 -7.89
N ILE A 129 0.33 -4.79 -6.74
CA ILE A 129 -0.75 -3.83 -6.49
C ILE A 129 -0.42 -3.03 -5.24
N GLY A 130 -0.41 -1.70 -5.36
CA GLY A 130 -0.28 -0.77 -4.24
C GLY A 130 -1.54 0.05 -4.03
N ILE A 131 -2.06 0.10 -2.79
CA ILE A 131 -3.30 0.82 -2.45
C ILE A 131 -2.94 2.00 -1.55
N CYS A 132 -3.50 3.18 -1.82
CA CYS A 132 -3.26 4.41 -1.06
C CYS A 132 -1.76 4.77 -1.01
N GLY A 133 -1.15 4.99 0.14
CA GLY A 133 0.28 5.28 0.27
C GLY A 133 1.18 4.19 -0.32
N TRP A 134 0.73 2.96 -0.33
CA TRP A 134 1.45 1.84 -0.96
C TRP A 134 1.40 1.87 -2.48
N GLY A 135 0.51 2.66 -3.08
CA GLY A 135 0.55 2.96 -4.51
C GLY A 135 1.83 3.69 -4.91
N GLY A 136 2.24 4.70 -4.14
CA GLY A 136 3.51 5.40 -4.35
C GLY A 136 4.73 4.49 -4.14
N MET A 137 4.69 3.61 -3.11
CA MET A 137 5.75 2.60 -2.89
C MET A 137 5.82 1.58 -4.02
N ALA A 138 4.68 1.14 -4.56
CA ALA A 138 4.63 0.23 -5.70
C ALA A 138 5.26 0.84 -6.96
N LEU A 139 5.02 2.13 -7.24
CA LEU A 139 5.67 2.84 -8.33
C LEU A 139 7.18 2.94 -8.11
N ASN A 140 7.63 3.22 -6.87
CA ASN A 140 9.04 3.25 -6.54
C ASN A 140 9.70 1.88 -6.70
N ALA A 141 9.02 0.81 -6.26
CA ALA A 141 9.49 -0.57 -6.46
C ALA A 141 9.58 -0.94 -7.94
N ALA A 142 8.58 -0.56 -8.76
CA ALA A 142 8.61 -0.79 -10.20
C ALA A 142 9.71 -0.02 -10.94
N ALA A 143 10.15 1.11 -10.39
CA ALA A 143 11.27 1.89 -10.96
C ALA A 143 12.63 1.23 -10.72
N ILE A 144 12.78 0.44 -9.66
CA ILE A 144 14.06 -0.18 -9.30
C ILE A 144 14.11 -1.69 -9.59
N ASP A 145 12.98 -2.40 -9.50
CA ASP A 145 12.93 -3.85 -9.70
C ASP A 145 12.34 -4.23 -11.07
N THR A 146 13.20 -4.58 -12.00
CA THR A 146 12.83 -4.93 -13.38
C THR A 146 12.12 -6.28 -13.53
N ARG A 147 12.03 -7.07 -12.46
CA ARG A 147 11.25 -8.32 -12.42
C ARG A 147 9.75 -8.04 -12.30
N ILE A 148 9.38 -6.84 -11.84
CA ILE A 148 7.98 -6.38 -11.81
C ILE A 148 7.55 -6.03 -13.24
N LYS A 149 6.70 -6.87 -13.84
CA LYS A 149 6.24 -6.71 -15.23
C LYS A 149 5.00 -5.84 -15.36
N ALA A 150 4.18 -5.76 -14.31
CA ALA A 150 2.96 -4.98 -14.30
C ALA A 150 2.67 -4.43 -12.91
N THR A 151 2.29 -3.17 -12.82
CA THR A 151 1.95 -2.49 -11.56
C THR A 151 0.58 -1.85 -11.65
N VAL A 152 -0.27 -2.13 -10.66
CA VAL A 152 -1.53 -1.43 -10.47
C VAL A 152 -1.45 -0.57 -9.21
N THR A 153 -1.90 0.68 -9.30
CA THR A 153 -2.12 1.51 -8.11
C THR A 153 -3.59 1.87 -7.99
N ALA A 154 -4.14 1.75 -6.79
CA ALA A 154 -5.51 2.17 -6.48
C ALA A 154 -5.46 3.33 -5.48
N THR A 155 -6.09 4.45 -5.83
CA THR A 155 -6.21 5.64 -4.96
C THR A 155 -4.88 6.08 -4.31
N MET A 156 -3.77 6.06 -5.11
CA MET A 156 -2.41 6.23 -4.61
C MET A 156 -2.13 7.59 -3.98
N TYR A 157 -1.19 7.60 -3.03
CA TYR A 157 -0.54 8.80 -2.48
C TYR A 157 0.95 8.84 -2.82
N ASP A 158 1.46 10.03 -3.00
CA ASP A 158 2.88 10.32 -2.81
C ASP A 158 3.12 10.60 -1.32
N MET A 159 3.58 9.56 -0.60
CA MET A 159 3.83 9.67 0.84
C MET A 159 4.95 10.65 1.18
N SER A 160 5.93 10.85 0.30
CA SER A 160 6.96 11.87 0.50
C SER A 160 6.39 13.27 0.39
N ARG A 161 5.58 13.55 -0.63
CA ARG A 161 4.94 14.84 -0.83
C ARG A 161 3.97 15.20 0.30
N VAL A 162 3.08 14.28 0.70
CA VAL A 162 2.10 14.57 1.76
C VAL A 162 2.77 14.78 3.12
N ASN A 163 3.82 14.01 3.45
CA ASN A 163 4.54 14.21 4.71
C ASN A 163 5.34 15.53 4.70
N ALA A 164 5.95 15.89 3.58
CA ALA A 164 6.72 17.13 3.47
C ALA A 164 5.84 18.38 3.40
N ASN A 165 4.80 18.36 2.56
CA ASN A 165 4.07 19.55 2.13
C ASN A 165 2.62 19.62 2.67
N GLY A 166 2.13 18.58 3.37
CA GLY A 166 0.73 18.49 3.78
C GLY A 166 -0.23 18.19 2.61
N TYR A 167 -1.52 18.12 2.91
CA TYR A 167 -2.56 17.97 1.88
C TYR A 167 -2.64 19.22 1.00
N PHE A 168 -2.76 19.02 -0.32
CA PHE A 168 -2.83 20.09 -1.32
C PHE A 168 -1.62 21.03 -1.30
N ASP A 169 -0.47 20.54 -0.82
CA ASP A 169 0.76 21.31 -0.64
C ASP A 169 0.59 22.57 0.24
N SER A 170 -0.35 22.52 1.19
CA SER A 170 -0.70 23.66 2.04
C SER A 170 0.40 24.09 3.03
N GLU A 171 1.44 23.25 3.21
CA GLU A 171 2.55 23.43 4.15
C GLU A 171 3.91 23.42 3.43
N ASN A 172 3.98 23.86 2.18
CA ASN A 172 5.18 23.74 1.33
C ASN A 172 6.13 24.94 1.38
N SER A 173 5.87 25.96 2.23
CA SER A 173 6.84 27.05 2.39
C SER A 173 8.10 26.54 3.11
N GLU A 174 9.25 27.17 2.81
CA GLU A 174 10.53 26.82 3.43
C GLU A 174 10.44 26.91 4.98
N GLU A 175 9.81 27.96 5.50
CA GLU A 175 9.62 28.16 6.92
C GLU A 175 8.77 27.06 7.57
N GLN A 176 7.64 26.69 6.95
CA GLN A 176 6.77 25.61 7.45
C GLN A 176 7.49 24.26 7.43
N CYS A 177 8.23 23.96 6.37
CA CYS A 177 9.06 22.76 6.27
C CYS A 177 10.17 22.73 7.32
N TYR A 178 10.78 23.87 7.60
CA TYR A 178 11.81 24.00 8.64
C TYR A 178 11.23 23.78 10.05
N GLU A 179 10.14 24.45 10.42
CA GLU A 179 9.51 24.30 11.73
C GLU A 179 8.97 22.88 11.94
N LYS A 180 8.43 22.23 10.93
CA LYS A 180 8.06 20.80 10.97
C LYS A 180 9.27 19.92 11.34
N ARG A 181 10.39 20.09 10.64
CA ARG A 181 11.64 19.34 10.94
C ARG A 181 12.15 19.63 12.35
N LYS A 182 12.12 20.89 12.78
CA LYS A 182 12.55 21.30 14.11
C LYS A 182 11.68 20.66 15.21
N SER A 183 10.36 20.64 15.06
CA SER A 183 9.44 19.97 15.98
C SER A 183 9.71 18.46 16.05
N LEU A 184 9.88 17.79 14.92
CA LEU A 184 10.18 16.36 14.89
C LEU A 184 11.56 16.05 15.49
N ASN A 185 12.55 16.92 15.31
CA ASN A 185 13.87 16.74 15.93
C ASN A 185 13.82 16.94 17.46
N GLN A 186 12.97 17.85 17.95
CA GLN A 186 12.74 17.98 19.39
C GLN A 186 12.07 16.71 19.94
N GLN A 187 11.04 16.20 19.25
CA GLN A 187 10.38 14.95 19.62
C GLN A 187 11.37 13.78 19.69
N ARG A 188 12.25 13.63 18.71
CA ARG A 188 13.32 12.61 18.74
C ARG A 188 14.22 12.72 19.98
N THR A 189 14.56 13.95 20.36
CA THR A 189 15.38 14.20 21.56
C THR A 189 14.64 13.75 22.81
N ASP A 190 13.35 13.99 22.91
CA ASP A 190 12.54 13.64 24.06
C ASP A 190 12.29 12.12 24.12
N GLU A 191 12.04 11.48 22.98
CA GLU A 191 11.99 10.01 22.86
C GLU A 191 13.31 9.34 23.29
N TYR A 192 14.45 9.90 22.89
CA TYR A 192 15.75 9.39 23.29
C TYR A 192 15.98 9.49 24.82
N LYS A 193 15.52 10.59 25.45
CA LYS A 193 15.62 10.78 26.91
C LYS A 193 14.73 9.81 27.69
N THR A 194 13.54 9.56 27.19
CA THR A 194 12.54 8.72 27.88
C THR A 194 12.69 7.23 27.55
N GLY A 195 13.31 6.89 26.43
CA GLY A 195 13.35 5.53 25.89
C GLY A 195 12.00 5.04 25.38
N ALA A 196 11.03 5.93 25.17
CA ALA A 196 9.68 5.62 24.74
C ALA A 196 9.26 6.47 23.55
N TYR A 197 8.53 5.87 22.61
CA TYR A 197 7.96 6.55 21.45
C TYR A 197 6.55 7.06 21.75
N VAL A 198 6.17 8.16 21.10
CA VAL A 198 4.83 8.75 21.18
C VAL A 198 4.06 8.39 19.91
N LEU A 199 2.87 7.84 20.08
CA LEU A 199 1.97 7.54 18.96
C LEU A 199 1.15 8.78 18.60
N GLY A 200 1.00 9.02 17.29
CA GLY A 200 0.37 10.23 16.77
C GLY A 200 -1.16 10.17 16.69
N GLY A 201 -1.75 9.03 17.06
CA GLY A 201 -3.17 8.76 16.86
C GLY A 201 -3.46 8.21 15.46
N GLY A 202 -4.53 7.40 15.35
CA GLY A 202 -5.07 6.91 14.09
C GLY A 202 -6.02 7.93 13.43
N VAL A 203 -7.03 7.41 12.73
CA VAL A 203 -8.14 8.26 12.28
C VAL A 203 -8.85 8.82 13.51
N VAL A 204 -9.21 10.11 13.45
CA VAL A 204 -9.81 10.82 14.58
C VAL A 204 -11.06 10.13 15.10
N ASP A 205 -11.18 10.02 16.44
CA ASP A 205 -12.33 9.46 17.13
C ASP A 205 -12.45 10.14 18.51
N PRO A 206 -13.59 10.78 18.86
CA PRO A 206 -14.83 10.89 18.06
C PRO A 206 -14.68 11.80 16.83
N LEU A 207 -15.52 11.54 15.82
CA LEU A 207 -15.54 12.35 14.60
C LEU A 207 -16.05 13.76 14.90
N PRO A 208 -15.29 14.86 14.61
CA PRO A 208 -15.77 16.23 14.74
C PRO A 208 -16.96 16.52 13.81
N GLU A 209 -17.91 17.33 14.27
CA GLU A 209 -19.12 17.68 13.48
C GLU A 209 -18.78 18.40 12.17
N ASP A 210 -17.77 19.27 12.20
CA ASP A 210 -17.27 20.07 11.07
C ASP A 210 -16.14 19.40 10.29
N ALA A 211 -15.88 18.11 10.55
CA ALA A 211 -14.80 17.38 9.86
C ALA A 211 -14.95 17.47 8.33
N PRO A 212 -13.84 17.70 7.60
CA PRO A 212 -13.84 17.63 6.14
C PRO A 212 -14.38 16.28 5.64
N PHE A 213 -14.95 16.27 4.42
CA PHE A 213 -15.59 15.07 3.89
C PHE A 213 -14.65 13.85 3.87
N PHE A 214 -13.36 14.04 3.54
CA PHE A 214 -12.41 12.96 3.48
C PHE A 214 -12.04 12.39 4.86
N VAL A 215 -12.14 13.21 5.93
CA VAL A 215 -11.97 12.72 7.30
C VAL A 215 -13.15 11.84 7.68
N LYS A 216 -14.39 12.22 7.28
CA LYS A 216 -15.60 11.42 7.46
C LYS A 216 -15.50 10.10 6.68
N ASP A 217 -14.98 10.13 5.45
CA ASP A 217 -14.74 8.98 4.59
C ASP A 217 -13.77 7.97 5.25
N TYR A 218 -12.65 8.46 5.81
CA TYR A 218 -11.71 7.62 6.57
C TYR A 218 -12.30 7.10 7.88
N TYR A 219 -13.06 7.93 8.62
CA TYR A 219 -13.73 7.49 9.84
C TYR A 219 -14.70 6.34 9.55
N ASP A 220 -15.53 6.49 8.52
CA ASP A 220 -16.50 5.47 8.09
C ASP A 220 -15.82 4.14 7.79
N TYR A 221 -14.66 4.15 7.14
CA TYR A 221 -13.92 2.92 6.88
C TYR A 221 -13.20 2.37 8.12
N TYR A 222 -12.39 3.19 8.81
CA TYR A 222 -11.47 2.67 9.83
C TYR A 222 -12.06 2.55 11.23
N LYS A 223 -13.14 3.27 11.54
CA LYS A 223 -13.74 3.35 12.89
C LYS A 223 -15.09 2.67 13.00
N THR A 224 -15.59 2.05 11.93
CA THR A 224 -16.85 1.31 11.90
C THR A 224 -16.62 -0.14 11.45
N ASP A 225 -17.65 -0.98 11.54
CA ASP A 225 -17.61 -2.39 11.09
C ASP A 225 -17.31 -2.56 9.60
N ARG A 226 -17.30 -1.45 8.82
CA ARG A 226 -16.95 -1.47 7.40
C ARG A 226 -15.52 -1.95 7.17
N GLY A 227 -14.56 -1.51 7.97
CA GLY A 227 -13.16 -1.86 7.77
C GLY A 227 -12.30 -1.77 9.02
N TYR A 228 -12.87 -1.60 10.22
CA TYR A 228 -12.11 -1.61 11.47
C TYR A 228 -11.33 -2.92 11.63
N HIS A 229 -10.06 -2.79 12.03
CA HIS A 229 -9.25 -3.95 12.39
C HIS A 229 -8.34 -3.64 13.59
N VAL A 230 -8.26 -4.59 14.53
CA VAL A 230 -7.53 -4.42 15.79
C VAL A 230 -6.03 -4.14 15.62
N ARG A 231 -5.40 -4.61 14.54
CA ARG A 231 -3.98 -4.37 14.24
C ARG A 231 -3.72 -3.19 13.32
N SER A 232 -4.77 -2.58 12.76
CA SER A 232 -4.62 -1.41 11.87
C SER A 232 -4.26 -0.16 12.67
N LEU A 233 -3.21 0.53 12.26
CA LEU A 233 -2.80 1.78 12.89
C LEU A 233 -3.86 2.88 12.73
N ASN A 234 -4.48 2.95 11.56
CA ASN A 234 -5.54 3.93 11.29
C ASN A 234 -6.79 3.67 12.14
N SER A 235 -7.08 2.41 12.45
CA SER A 235 -8.20 2.05 13.32
C SER A 235 -7.92 2.30 14.81
N ASN A 236 -6.66 2.44 15.21
CA ASN A 236 -6.24 2.48 16.61
C ASN A 236 -5.30 3.67 16.90
N GLU A 237 -4.11 3.42 17.42
CA GLU A 237 -3.24 4.45 18.01
C GLU A 237 -2.34 5.17 16.98
N GLY A 238 -2.36 4.74 15.73
CA GLY A 238 -1.64 5.40 14.64
C GLY A 238 -0.13 5.12 14.62
N TRP A 239 0.57 5.96 13.86
CA TRP A 239 2.01 5.88 13.67
C TRP A 239 2.76 6.50 14.85
N ASN A 240 3.97 6.04 15.06
CA ASN A 240 4.95 6.77 15.84
C ASN A 240 5.14 8.18 15.25
N VAL A 241 5.09 9.24 16.07
CA VAL A 241 5.14 10.64 15.62
C VAL A 241 6.36 10.93 14.75
N THR A 242 7.52 10.34 15.09
CA THR A 242 8.75 10.48 14.30
C THR A 242 8.89 9.39 13.22
N GLY A 243 7.94 8.44 13.17
CA GLY A 243 8.03 7.23 12.36
C GLY A 243 8.07 7.44 10.85
N CYS A 244 7.50 8.53 10.36
CA CYS A 244 7.47 8.86 8.93
C CYS A 244 8.48 9.98 8.55
N MET A 245 9.39 10.33 9.45
CA MET A 245 10.27 11.50 9.28
C MET A 245 11.16 11.41 8.03
N SER A 246 11.61 10.22 7.66
CA SER A 246 12.48 10.03 6.48
C SER A 246 11.82 10.38 5.15
N PHE A 247 10.48 10.36 5.07
CA PHE A 247 9.75 10.80 3.88
C PHE A 247 9.91 12.29 3.56
N LEU A 248 10.31 13.11 4.54
CA LEU A 248 10.46 14.56 4.34
C LEU A 248 11.55 14.93 3.33
N ASN A 249 12.52 14.06 3.08
CA ASN A 249 13.64 14.33 2.19
C ASN A 249 14.06 13.13 1.33
N MET A 250 13.17 12.13 1.20
CA MET A 250 13.39 10.95 0.34
C MET A 250 12.20 10.82 -0.64
N PRO A 251 12.21 11.55 -1.77
CA PRO A 251 11.11 11.54 -2.73
C PRO A 251 11.03 10.18 -3.44
N ILE A 252 9.89 9.49 -3.30
CA ILE A 252 9.71 8.12 -3.82
C ILE A 252 9.31 8.06 -5.30
N LEU A 253 8.86 9.14 -5.90
CA LEU A 253 8.39 9.16 -7.30
C LEU A 253 9.38 9.80 -8.28
N GLN A 254 10.59 10.15 -7.83
CA GLN A 254 11.57 10.85 -8.64
C GLN A 254 11.94 10.12 -9.95
N TYR A 255 11.97 8.80 -9.91
CA TYR A 255 12.34 7.93 -11.05
C TYR A 255 11.14 7.23 -11.70
N SER A 256 9.92 7.71 -11.46
CA SER A 256 8.72 7.09 -12.04
C SER A 256 8.70 7.13 -13.58
N ASN A 257 9.35 8.10 -14.19
CA ASN A 257 9.50 8.19 -15.65
C ASN A 257 10.52 7.20 -16.25
N GLU A 258 11.25 6.46 -15.42
CA GLU A 258 12.15 5.38 -15.85
C GLU A 258 11.49 4.00 -15.82
N ILE A 259 10.25 3.88 -15.30
CA ILE A 259 9.50 2.63 -15.27
C ILE A 259 9.21 2.16 -16.70
N ARG A 260 9.77 1.02 -17.10
CA ARG A 260 9.53 0.43 -18.43
C ARG A 260 8.39 -0.58 -18.43
N SER A 261 8.12 -1.22 -17.30
CA SER A 261 7.01 -2.18 -17.15
C SER A 261 5.64 -1.47 -17.23
N ALA A 262 4.59 -2.24 -17.49
CA ALA A 262 3.24 -1.71 -17.61
C ALA A 262 2.73 -1.12 -16.28
N VAL A 263 2.01 0.01 -16.34
CA VAL A 263 1.41 0.64 -15.16
C VAL A 263 -0.03 1.05 -15.45
N LEU A 264 -0.95 0.63 -14.57
CA LEU A 264 -2.32 1.11 -14.52
C LEU A 264 -2.56 1.83 -13.19
N MET A 265 -2.83 3.12 -13.25
CA MET A 265 -3.18 3.93 -12.09
C MET A 265 -4.69 4.16 -12.05
N ILE A 266 -5.34 3.82 -10.94
CA ILE A 266 -6.79 3.94 -10.75
C ILE A 266 -7.06 4.91 -9.60
N HIS A 267 -7.94 5.90 -9.82
CA HIS A 267 -8.31 6.84 -8.77
C HIS A 267 -9.77 7.28 -8.89
N GLY A 268 -10.40 7.58 -7.77
CA GLY A 268 -11.74 8.18 -7.75
C GLY A 268 -11.69 9.67 -8.06
N GLU A 269 -12.60 10.16 -8.89
CA GLU A 269 -12.69 11.59 -9.24
C GLU A 269 -12.92 12.49 -8.03
N LYS A 270 -13.78 12.02 -7.08
CA LYS A 270 -14.13 12.76 -5.87
C LYS A 270 -13.17 12.53 -4.70
N ALA A 271 -12.16 11.69 -4.87
CA ALA A 271 -11.15 11.50 -3.86
C ALA A 271 -10.32 12.79 -3.69
N HIS A 272 -10.18 13.26 -2.44
CA HIS A 272 -9.34 14.41 -2.11
C HIS A 272 -7.88 14.24 -2.55
N SER A 273 -7.44 12.99 -2.70
CA SER A 273 -6.08 12.58 -3.09
C SER A 273 -5.89 12.41 -4.61
N CYS A 274 -6.92 12.66 -5.42
CA CYS A 274 -6.88 12.41 -6.87
C CYS A 274 -5.73 13.16 -7.58
N TYR A 275 -5.32 14.30 -7.07
CA TYR A 275 -4.22 15.09 -7.61
C TYR A 275 -2.87 14.36 -7.55
N PHE A 276 -2.63 13.50 -6.54
CA PHE A 276 -1.40 12.71 -6.47
C PHE A 276 -1.24 11.79 -7.69
N SER A 277 -2.31 11.06 -8.06
CA SER A 277 -2.26 10.19 -9.25
C SER A 277 -2.12 10.98 -10.54
N LYS A 278 -2.80 12.11 -10.69
CA LYS A 278 -2.71 12.96 -11.89
C LYS A 278 -1.30 13.50 -12.08
N ASP A 279 -0.69 14.02 -11.02
CA ASP A 279 0.66 14.60 -11.07
C ASP A 279 1.72 13.51 -11.25
N ALA A 280 1.58 12.38 -10.53
CA ALA A 280 2.49 11.24 -10.69
C ALA A 280 2.44 10.66 -12.11
N PHE A 281 1.24 10.53 -12.69
CA PHE A 281 1.08 10.06 -14.06
C PHE A 281 1.70 11.03 -15.07
N ALA A 282 1.48 12.34 -14.92
CA ALA A 282 2.09 13.36 -15.78
C ALA A 282 3.63 13.30 -15.74
N ASN A 283 4.22 13.09 -14.55
CA ASN A 283 5.66 12.89 -14.41
C ASN A 283 6.12 11.56 -15.01
N MET A 284 5.37 10.48 -14.82
CA MET A 284 5.70 9.15 -15.31
C MET A 284 5.80 9.07 -16.82
N ILE A 285 4.91 9.74 -17.55
CA ILE A 285 4.89 9.71 -19.02
C ILE A 285 5.86 10.69 -19.66
N LYS A 286 6.42 11.63 -18.88
CA LYS A 286 7.36 12.63 -19.38
C LYS A 286 8.68 11.95 -19.73
N ASP A 287 9.05 12.03 -21.01
CA ASP A 287 10.28 11.46 -21.55
C ASP A 287 10.44 9.95 -21.31
N ASN A 288 9.35 9.23 -21.00
CA ASN A 288 9.36 7.78 -20.78
C ASN A 288 9.40 7.03 -22.13
N PRO A 289 10.33 6.09 -22.32
CA PRO A 289 10.45 5.35 -23.58
C PRO A 289 9.33 4.31 -23.80
N CYS A 290 8.50 4.04 -22.79
CA CYS A 290 7.41 3.04 -22.80
C CYS A 290 6.07 3.68 -22.38
N VAL A 291 5.78 4.88 -22.91
CA VAL A 291 4.55 5.62 -22.57
C VAL A 291 3.27 4.88 -22.99
N GLU A 292 3.33 4.03 -24.00
CA GLU A 292 2.21 3.28 -24.55
C GLU A 292 1.63 2.22 -23.61
N ASN A 293 2.39 1.80 -22.59
CA ASN A 293 1.94 0.84 -21.59
C ASN A 293 1.60 1.49 -20.22
N LYS A 294 1.39 2.81 -20.22
CA LYS A 294 0.98 3.58 -19.05
C LYS A 294 -0.46 4.05 -19.19
N GLU A 295 -1.28 3.78 -18.17
CA GLU A 295 -2.69 4.15 -18.17
C GLU A 295 -3.09 4.82 -16.85
N LEU A 296 -3.89 5.89 -16.94
CA LEU A 296 -4.55 6.53 -15.81
C LEU A 296 -6.06 6.43 -15.99
N MET A 297 -6.72 5.74 -15.06
CA MET A 297 -8.17 5.59 -15.02
C MET A 297 -8.76 6.40 -13.86
N ILE A 298 -9.52 7.45 -14.17
CA ILE A 298 -10.26 8.23 -13.19
C ILE A 298 -11.73 7.80 -13.23
N ILE A 299 -12.24 7.31 -12.10
CA ILE A 299 -13.61 6.80 -12.00
C ILE A 299 -14.52 7.93 -11.49
N PRO A 300 -15.57 8.33 -12.25
CA PRO A 300 -16.50 9.37 -11.84
C PRO A 300 -17.19 9.05 -10.50
N ASP A 301 -17.46 10.08 -9.70
CA ASP A 301 -18.23 10.05 -8.45
C ASP A 301 -17.71 9.09 -7.34
N ILE A 302 -16.51 8.56 -7.48
CA ILE A 302 -15.88 7.67 -6.50
C ILE A 302 -14.97 8.47 -5.57
N VAL A 303 -15.10 8.23 -4.26
CA VAL A 303 -14.25 8.78 -3.21
C VAL A 303 -13.06 7.86 -2.91
N HIS A 304 -12.18 8.27 -2.00
CA HIS A 304 -10.94 7.57 -1.73
C HIS A 304 -11.15 6.13 -1.22
N THR A 305 -12.00 5.96 -0.20
CA THR A 305 -12.19 4.65 0.45
C THR A 305 -13.14 3.73 -0.31
N ASP A 306 -13.88 4.23 -1.31
CA ASP A 306 -14.64 3.38 -2.23
C ASP A 306 -13.73 2.38 -2.98
N LEU A 307 -12.44 2.72 -3.18
CA LEU A 307 -11.45 1.83 -3.76
C LEU A 307 -10.75 0.91 -2.75
N TYR A 308 -11.18 0.89 -1.48
CA TYR A 308 -10.70 -0.07 -0.49
C TYR A 308 -11.53 -1.36 -0.47
N ASP A 309 -12.87 -1.23 -0.56
CA ASP A 309 -13.82 -2.32 -0.41
C ASP A 309 -14.99 -2.30 -1.42
N GLY A 310 -14.99 -1.32 -2.32
CA GLY A 310 -16.06 -1.10 -3.30
C GLY A 310 -17.13 -0.10 -2.83
N GLY A 311 -17.11 0.35 -1.57
CA GLY A 311 -17.97 1.41 -1.04
C GLY A 311 -19.48 1.17 -1.20
N GLY A 312 -19.93 -0.09 -1.28
CA GLY A 312 -21.33 -0.42 -1.61
C GLY A 312 -21.75 -0.11 -3.06
N LYS A 313 -20.82 0.40 -3.89
CA LYS A 313 -21.03 0.81 -5.28
C LYS A 313 -20.36 -0.15 -6.29
N ASN A 314 -19.68 -1.19 -5.79
CA ASN A 314 -18.81 -2.06 -6.60
C ASN A 314 -17.77 -1.24 -7.40
N ALA A 315 -17.17 -0.25 -6.74
CA ALA A 315 -16.34 0.77 -7.37
C ALA A 315 -14.98 0.26 -7.86
N ILE A 316 -14.49 -0.87 -7.32
CA ILE A 316 -13.20 -1.42 -7.72
C ILE A 316 -13.32 -2.10 -9.08
N PRO A 317 -12.61 -1.65 -10.13
CA PRO A 317 -12.76 -2.18 -11.48
C PRO A 317 -11.93 -3.47 -11.65
N PHE A 318 -12.27 -4.53 -10.89
CA PHE A 318 -11.52 -5.79 -10.92
C PHE A 318 -11.41 -6.43 -12.31
N ASP A 319 -12.42 -6.27 -13.17
CA ASP A 319 -12.36 -6.79 -14.54
C ASP A 319 -11.29 -6.08 -15.37
N LYS A 320 -11.16 -4.75 -15.21
CA LYS A 320 -10.08 -3.97 -15.85
C LYS A 320 -8.71 -4.36 -15.30
N ILE A 321 -8.59 -4.52 -13.98
CA ILE A 321 -7.34 -4.94 -13.32
C ILE A 321 -6.92 -6.33 -13.83
N THR A 322 -7.88 -7.25 -13.90
CA THR A 322 -7.65 -8.62 -14.41
C THR A 322 -7.18 -8.61 -15.86
N ALA A 323 -7.87 -7.87 -16.73
CA ALA A 323 -7.51 -7.74 -18.15
C ALA A 323 -6.10 -7.15 -18.31
N PHE A 324 -5.78 -6.11 -17.53
CA PHE A 324 -4.46 -5.48 -17.55
C PHE A 324 -3.34 -6.46 -17.16
N PHE A 325 -3.51 -7.25 -16.10
CA PHE A 325 -2.50 -8.23 -15.71
C PHE A 325 -2.38 -9.38 -16.73
N HIS A 326 -3.50 -9.89 -17.27
CA HIS A 326 -3.44 -10.91 -18.32
C HIS A 326 -2.76 -10.42 -19.60
N GLU A 327 -2.88 -9.15 -19.92
CA GLU A 327 -2.19 -8.55 -21.07
C GLU A 327 -0.69 -8.42 -20.86
N ASN A 328 -0.26 -8.08 -19.65
CA ASN A 328 1.12 -7.69 -19.36
C ASN A 328 1.95 -8.75 -18.61
N LEU A 329 1.33 -9.85 -18.18
CA LEU A 329 1.99 -11.03 -17.57
C LEU A 329 1.91 -12.26 -18.50
N LYS A 330 2.22 -12.07 -19.78
CA LYS A 330 2.20 -13.14 -20.80
C LYS A 330 3.47 -13.96 -20.81
#